data_85eca4e84799e3b4bf87bc19561fb96f
#
_entry.id   85eca4e84799e3b4bf87bc19561fb96f
#
_cell.length_a   1.000
_cell.length_b   1.000
_cell.length_c   1.000
_cell.angle_alpha   90.00
_cell.angle_beta   90.00
_cell.angle_gamma   90.00
#
_symmetry.space_group_name_H-M   'P 1'
#
loop_
_entity.id
_entity.type
_entity.pdbx_description
1 polymer ?
#
loop_
_entity_poly.entity_id
_entity_poly.type
_entity_poly.pdbx_seq_one_letter_code
_entity_poly.pdbx_strand_id
1 'polypeptide(L)'
;MSVHALALSASHDFSKTPVHEVTLLTGLGVKGDCHLGVTVQHRSRLHITPAPPNLRQVHLIAKEALDERGLVPGDIGENVTTAGIDLLALGRGTKLHFLPSPTPASNPSPPLKASEPGSENGNDKDETKGEDNHAVVVVQGLRNPCPQIDRFRAGLKDSFLVRDDERRIVRRLAGVMGTVERGGVVRVGMRIVVEEPEGGFEELGCV
;
A
#
# COMPACT_ATOMS: atom_id res chain seq x y z
N MET A 1 7.77 -2.36 -11.06
CA MET A 1 7.19 -2.26 -9.71
C MET A 1 5.68 -2.33 -9.81
N SER A 2 5.02 -3.20 -9.03
CA SER A 2 3.57 -3.40 -9.15
C SER A 2 2.93 -3.82 -7.82
N VAL A 3 1.60 -3.69 -7.76
CA VAL A 3 0.75 -4.27 -6.72
C VAL A 3 0.63 -5.77 -6.99
N HIS A 4 1.22 -6.60 -6.13
CA HIS A 4 1.16 -8.05 -6.26
C HIS A 4 -0.13 -8.63 -5.67
N ALA A 5 -0.51 -8.16 -4.49
CA ALA A 5 -1.73 -8.57 -3.82
C ALA A 5 -2.25 -7.46 -2.90
N LEU A 6 -3.52 -7.56 -2.54
CA LEU A 6 -4.22 -6.67 -1.63
C LEU A 6 -4.97 -7.48 -0.58
N ALA A 7 -5.02 -6.96 0.65
CA ALA A 7 -5.78 -7.58 1.74
C ALA A 7 -6.38 -6.53 2.69
N LEU A 8 -7.51 -6.85 3.30
CA LEU A 8 -8.15 -6.03 4.33
C LEU A 8 -8.85 -6.90 5.37
N SER A 9 -9.07 -6.33 6.56
CA SER A 9 -9.93 -6.92 7.59
C SER A 9 -10.70 -5.82 8.30
N ALA A 10 -12.01 -6.01 8.43
CA ALA A 10 -12.87 -5.11 9.19
C ALA A 10 -12.69 -5.25 10.71
N SER A 11 -12.15 -6.38 11.16
CA SER A 11 -11.82 -6.66 12.55
C SER A 11 -10.32 -6.56 12.83
N HIS A 12 -9.94 -6.37 14.11
CA HIS A 12 -8.54 -6.33 14.53
C HIS A 12 -7.92 -7.74 14.60
N ASP A 13 -8.23 -8.57 13.61
CA ASP A 13 -7.57 -9.86 13.41
C ASP A 13 -6.12 -9.63 12.94
N PHE A 14 -5.25 -10.58 13.27
CA PHE A 14 -3.84 -10.43 12.92
C PHE A 14 -3.62 -10.53 11.41
N SER A 15 -4.23 -11.54 10.77
CA SER A 15 -4.16 -11.73 9.31
C SER A 15 -5.33 -11.03 8.62
N LYS A 16 -5.14 -10.66 7.37
CA LYS A 16 -6.15 -10.00 6.53
C LYS A 16 -6.56 -10.90 5.37
N THR A 17 -7.80 -10.75 4.94
CA THR A 17 -8.35 -11.52 3.82
C THR A 17 -7.92 -10.91 2.49
N PRO A 18 -7.37 -11.71 1.56
CA PRO A 18 -7.05 -11.24 0.21
C PRO A 18 -8.27 -10.73 -0.54
N VAL A 19 -8.09 -9.62 -1.29
CA VAL A 19 -9.10 -8.99 -2.13
C VAL A 19 -8.50 -8.55 -3.46
N HIS A 20 -9.34 -8.34 -4.49
CA HIS A 20 -8.88 -7.88 -5.81
C HIS A 20 -8.64 -6.38 -5.88
N GLU A 21 -9.37 -5.62 -5.08
CA GLU A 21 -9.24 -4.16 -5.01
C GLU A 21 -9.49 -3.63 -3.60
N VAL A 22 -8.94 -2.47 -3.33
CA VAL A 22 -9.22 -1.67 -2.13
C VAL A 22 -9.46 -0.22 -2.54
N THR A 23 -10.31 0.48 -1.77
CA THR A 23 -10.48 1.93 -1.90
C THR A 23 -9.66 2.62 -0.80
N LEU A 24 -8.73 3.47 -1.20
CA LEU A 24 -8.02 4.36 -0.29
C LEU A 24 -8.82 5.65 -0.10
N LEU A 25 -8.93 6.10 1.15
CA LEU A 25 -9.58 7.36 1.52
C LEU A 25 -8.53 8.35 2.03
N THR A 26 -8.50 9.54 1.43
CA THR A 26 -7.54 10.61 1.79
C THR A 26 -7.55 10.90 3.28
N GLY A 27 -6.36 10.84 3.90
CA GLY A 27 -6.14 11.11 5.33
C GLY A 27 -6.71 10.06 6.28
N LEU A 28 -7.34 8.99 5.78
CA LEU A 28 -8.02 7.98 6.59
C LEU A 28 -7.39 6.58 6.48
N GLY A 29 -7.07 6.13 5.25
CA GLY A 29 -6.55 4.78 5.01
C GLY A 29 -7.43 3.93 4.12
N VAL A 30 -7.43 2.61 4.34
CA VAL A 30 -8.17 1.63 3.53
C VAL A 30 -9.62 1.55 3.98
N LYS A 31 -10.58 1.84 3.07
CA LYS A 31 -12.01 1.74 3.34
C LYS A 31 -12.39 0.31 3.76
N GLY A 32 -13.04 0.20 4.91
CA GLY A 32 -13.46 -1.11 5.46
C GLY A 32 -12.37 -1.85 6.25
N ASP A 33 -11.17 -1.29 6.38
CA ASP A 33 -10.12 -1.85 7.24
C ASP A 33 -10.26 -1.34 8.68
N CYS A 34 -9.91 -2.17 9.65
CA CYS A 34 -9.96 -1.83 11.08
C CYS A 34 -8.99 -0.71 11.51
N HIS A 35 -8.02 -0.36 10.66
CA HIS A 35 -7.08 0.73 10.92
C HIS A 35 -7.49 2.05 10.24
N LEU A 36 -8.69 2.12 9.67
CA LEU A 36 -9.24 3.34 9.06
C LEU A 36 -9.47 4.43 10.12
N GLY A 37 -8.86 5.59 9.95
CA GLY A 37 -9.08 6.74 10.83
C GLY A 37 -7.96 7.79 10.80
N VAL A 38 -8.29 9.03 11.20
CA VAL A 38 -7.34 10.16 11.29
C VAL A 38 -6.38 10.04 12.46
N THR A 39 -6.84 9.40 13.55
CA THR A 39 -6.03 9.13 14.74
C THR A 39 -5.68 7.65 14.80
N VAL A 40 -4.67 7.31 15.62
CA VAL A 40 -4.17 5.95 15.77
C VAL A 40 -5.30 4.96 16.12
N GLN A 41 -5.39 3.88 15.37
CA GLN A 41 -6.38 2.80 15.57
C GLN A 41 -5.78 1.54 16.20
N HIS A 42 -4.46 1.52 16.41
CA HIS A 42 -3.77 0.36 16.96
C HIS A 42 -4.09 0.19 18.45
N ARG A 43 -4.61 -0.98 18.85
CA ARG A 43 -5.09 -1.27 20.22
C ARG A 43 -4.12 -0.88 21.32
N SER A 44 -2.80 -1.07 21.13
CA SER A 44 -1.78 -0.74 22.12
C SER A 44 -1.57 0.76 22.35
N ARG A 45 -2.17 1.63 21.51
CA ARG A 45 -2.00 3.08 21.53
C ARG A 45 -3.30 3.86 21.77
N LEU A 46 -4.44 3.18 21.84
CA LEU A 46 -5.75 3.83 22.03
C LEU A 46 -5.88 4.58 23.36
N HIS A 47 -5.02 4.25 24.35
CA HIS A 47 -5.01 4.89 25.66
C HIS A 47 -4.25 6.23 25.69
N ILE A 48 -3.56 6.58 24.61
CA ILE A 48 -2.76 7.82 24.54
C ILE A 48 -3.69 9.02 24.35
N THR A 49 -3.56 10.03 25.22
CA THR A 49 -4.36 11.25 25.18
C THR A 49 -3.43 12.49 25.19
N PRO A 50 -3.57 13.43 24.22
CA PRO A 50 -4.46 13.37 23.05
C PRO A 50 -4.08 12.24 22.08
N ALA A 51 -5.06 11.70 21.37
CA ALA A 51 -4.82 10.61 20.41
C ALA A 51 -3.88 11.07 19.29
N PRO A 52 -2.74 10.40 19.06
CA PRO A 52 -1.78 10.80 18.04
C PRO A 52 -2.32 10.58 16.62
N PRO A 53 -1.77 11.25 15.60
CA PRO A 53 -2.11 11.02 14.21
C PRO A 53 -1.88 9.55 13.81
N ASN A 54 -2.74 9.05 12.91
CA ASN A 54 -2.59 7.71 12.36
C ASN A 54 -1.56 7.69 11.23
N LEU A 55 -0.31 7.40 11.53
CA LEU A 55 0.76 7.20 10.54
C LEU A 55 0.77 5.78 9.95
N ARG A 56 -0.21 4.94 10.33
CA ARG A 56 -0.30 3.51 10.00
C ARG A 56 -1.59 3.19 9.25
N GLN A 57 -2.00 4.09 8.35
CA GLN A 57 -3.24 3.98 7.59
C GLN A 57 -3.18 2.84 6.55
N VAL A 58 -1.98 2.59 5.99
CA VAL A 58 -1.73 1.52 5.02
C VAL A 58 -0.42 0.82 5.40
N HIS A 59 -0.46 -0.50 5.51
CA HIS A 59 0.73 -1.33 5.67
C HIS A 59 1.12 -1.95 4.33
N LEU A 60 2.36 -1.72 3.89
CA LEU A 60 2.92 -2.26 2.66
C LEU A 60 4.11 -3.16 2.98
N ILE A 61 4.23 -4.29 2.26
CA ILE A 61 5.38 -5.18 2.33
C ILE A 61 5.75 -5.71 0.94
N ALA A 62 7.03 -5.94 0.70
CA ALA A 62 7.50 -6.58 -0.52
C ALA A 62 7.16 -8.08 -0.52
N LYS A 63 6.68 -8.59 -1.65
CA LYS A 63 6.42 -10.03 -1.87
C LYS A 63 7.66 -10.86 -1.54
N GLU A 64 8.81 -10.37 -1.94
CA GLU A 64 10.11 -11.00 -1.75
C GLU A 64 10.37 -11.27 -0.25
N ALA A 65 10.01 -10.33 0.63
CA ALA A 65 10.15 -10.49 2.08
C ALA A 65 9.17 -11.53 2.67
N LEU A 66 8.00 -11.72 2.06
CA LEU A 66 7.06 -12.79 2.43
C LEU A 66 7.55 -14.14 1.95
N ASP A 67 7.99 -14.24 0.69
CA ASP A 67 8.46 -15.47 0.06
C ASP A 67 9.65 -16.08 0.83
N GLU A 68 10.64 -15.26 1.22
CA GLU A 68 11.79 -15.69 2.05
C GLU A 68 11.36 -16.36 3.36
N ARG A 69 10.15 -16.06 3.84
CA ARG A 69 9.63 -16.57 5.12
C ARG A 69 8.53 -17.61 4.94
N GLY A 70 8.24 -18.02 3.69
CA GLY A 70 7.16 -18.95 3.38
C GLY A 70 5.80 -18.42 3.85
N LEU A 71 5.53 -17.13 3.61
CA LEU A 71 4.28 -16.45 3.92
C LEU A 71 3.52 -16.13 2.63
N VAL A 72 2.21 -16.03 2.77
CA VAL A 72 1.33 -15.55 1.69
C VAL A 72 0.77 -14.17 2.00
N PRO A 73 0.33 -13.41 0.97
CA PRO A 73 -0.26 -12.09 1.18
C PRO A 73 -1.43 -12.10 2.17
N GLY A 74 -1.41 -11.16 3.12
CA GLY A 74 -2.38 -11.03 4.21
C GLY A 74 -1.96 -11.68 5.53
N ASP A 75 -1.03 -12.63 5.52
CA ASP A 75 -0.63 -13.41 6.70
C ASP A 75 -0.19 -12.56 7.89
N ILE A 76 0.55 -11.49 7.64
CA ILE A 76 1.04 -10.62 8.72
C ILE A 76 0.27 -9.31 8.83
N GLY A 77 -0.90 -9.22 8.18
CA GLY A 77 -1.83 -8.09 8.32
C GLY A 77 -1.49 -6.86 7.49
N GLU A 78 -0.76 -7.03 6.40
CA GLU A 78 -0.53 -5.98 5.42
C GLU A 78 -1.78 -5.73 4.56
N ASN A 79 -1.85 -4.50 3.98
CA ASN A 79 -2.90 -4.12 3.05
C ASN A 79 -2.45 -4.26 1.59
N VAL A 80 -1.17 -3.99 1.33
CA VAL A 80 -0.61 -3.99 -0.01
C VAL A 80 0.67 -4.81 -0.01
N THR A 81 0.68 -5.90 -0.78
CA THR A 81 1.90 -6.64 -1.10
C THR A 81 2.41 -6.11 -2.43
N THR A 82 3.63 -5.59 -2.46
CA THR A 82 4.29 -5.06 -3.67
C THR A 82 5.24 -6.07 -4.28
N ALA A 83 5.58 -5.92 -5.55
CA ALA A 83 6.62 -6.70 -6.21
C ALA A 83 7.61 -5.80 -6.96
N GLY A 84 8.90 -6.12 -6.89
CA GLY A 84 9.97 -5.44 -7.60
C GLY A 84 10.30 -4.05 -7.07
N ILE A 85 10.03 -3.77 -5.79
CA ILE A 85 10.40 -2.51 -5.11
C ILE A 85 11.00 -2.83 -3.73
N ASP A 86 12.17 -2.26 -3.44
CA ASP A 86 12.74 -2.28 -2.09
C ASP A 86 12.12 -1.16 -1.25
N LEU A 87 11.01 -1.48 -0.58
CA LEU A 87 10.31 -0.54 0.29
C LEU A 87 11.17 -0.05 1.46
N LEU A 88 12.14 -0.86 1.91
CA LEU A 88 12.97 -0.54 3.07
C LEU A 88 14.12 0.41 2.75
N ALA A 89 14.44 0.57 1.46
CA ALA A 89 15.42 1.53 0.96
C ALA A 89 14.82 2.92 0.67
N LEU A 90 13.49 3.07 0.78
CA LEU A 90 12.82 4.36 0.57
C LEU A 90 13.08 5.31 1.73
N GLY A 91 13.08 6.62 1.44
CA GLY A 91 13.08 7.67 2.46
C GLY A 91 11.68 7.97 3.02
N ARG A 92 11.62 8.54 4.21
CA ARG A 92 10.37 9.10 4.75
C ARG A 92 9.87 10.22 3.83
N GLY A 93 8.56 10.27 3.59
CA GLY A 93 7.95 11.24 2.68
C GLY A 93 7.94 10.80 1.23
N THR A 94 8.59 9.67 0.86
CA THR A 94 8.48 9.09 -0.48
C THR A 94 7.02 8.82 -0.81
N LYS A 95 6.58 9.21 -2.01
CA LYS A 95 5.22 8.96 -2.49
C LYS A 95 5.18 7.77 -3.43
N LEU A 96 4.18 6.94 -3.22
CA LEU A 96 3.88 5.76 -4.04
C LEU A 96 2.59 6.03 -4.81
N HIS A 97 2.70 6.21 -6.13
CA HIS A 97 1.60 6.44 -7.05
C HIS A 97 1.12 5.11 -7.61
N PHE A 98 -0.17 4.81 -7.45
CA PHE A 98 -0.80 3.59 -7.97
C PHE A 98 -1.49 3.89 -9.29
N LEU A 99 -0.85 3.55 -10.39
CA LEU A 99 -1.30 3.84 -11.75
C LEU A 99 -1.85 2.59 -12.44
N PRO A 100 -2.87 2.72 -13.29
CA PRO A 100 -3.30 1.61 -14.13
C PRO A 100 -2.10 1.06 -14.93
N SER A 101 -2.02 -0.26 -15.03
CA SER A 101 -1.06 -0.86 -15.97
C SER A 101 -1.48 -0.52 -17.39
N PRO A 102 -0.53 -0.17 -18.29
CA PRO A 102 -0.88 0.00 -19.68
C PRO A 102 -1.53 -1.29 -20.17
N THR A 103 -2.77 -1.19 -20.65
CA THR A 103 -3.45 -2.30 -21.33
C THR A 103 -2.58 -2.68 -22.52
N PRO A 104 -2.20 -3.96 -22.71
CA PRO A 104 -1.56 -4.36 -23.95
C PRO A 104 -2.51 -3.93 -25.07
N ALA A 105 -1.98 -3.15 -26.02
CA ALA A 105 -2.77 -2.65 -27.14
C ALA A 105 -3.51 -3.84 -27.77
N SER A 106 -4.82 -3.88 -27.59
CA SER A 106 -5.67 -4.79 -28.33
C SER A 106 -5.44 -4.46 -29.81
N ASN A 107 -4.96 -5.42 -30.59
CA ASN A 107 -4.88 -5.28 -32.04
C ASN A 107 -6.20 -4.66 -32.55
N PRO A 108 -6.15 -3.58 -33.33
CA PRO A 108 -7.36 -3.02 -33.89
C PRO A 108 -8.00 -4.06 -34.79
N SER A 109 -9.20 -4.52 -34.44
CA SER A 109 -10.01 -5.33 -35.35
C SER A 109 -10.24 -4.53 -36.63
N PRO A 110 -10.19 -5.13 -37.83
CA PRO A 110 -10.37 -4.43 -39.08
C PRO A 110 -11.78 -3.80 -39.17
N PRO A 111 -11.91 -2.63 -39.79
CA PRO A 111 -13.18 -1.88 -39.81
C PRO A 111 -14.23 -2.64 -40.60
N LEU A 112 -15.35 -2.96 -39.97
CA LEU A 112 -16.58 -3.35 -40.68
C LEU A 112 -17.15 -2.10 -41.36
N LYS A 113 -17.40 -2.26 -42.68
CA LYS A 113 -17.86 -1.19 -43.59
C LYS A 113 -19.21 -0.60 -43.18
N ALA A 114 -19.27 0.67 -43.49
CA ALA A 114 -20.30 1.68 -43.27
C ALA A 114 -21.75 1.32 -43.61
N SER A 115 -22.65 1.93 -42.85
CA SER A 115 -23.84 2.56 -43.40
C SER A 115 -24.17 3.84 -42.57
N GLU A 116 -24.17 4.98 -43.23
CA GLU A 116 -24.60 6.31 -42.76
C GLU A 116 -26.13 6.51 -42.91
N PRO A 117 -26.74 7.70 -42.52
CA PRO A 117 -26.32 8.76 -41.61
C PRO A 117 -27.46 9.22 -40.64
N GLY A 118 -27.15 10.09 -39.71
CA GLY A 118 -28.18 10.85 -38.98
C GLY A 118 -27.71 11.60 -37.74
N SER A 119 -27.44 12.92 -37.91
CA SER A 119 -27.73 14.06 -37.05
C SER A 119 -27.17 14.20 -35.64
N GLU A 120 -26.20 15.10 -35.52
CA GLU A 120 -26.06 16.29 -34.65
C GLU A 120 -26.04 16.21 -33.11
N ASN A 121 -24.99 16.90 -32.62
CA ASN A 121 -24.82 17.68 -31.39
C ASN A 121 -24.66 16.96 -30.04
N GLY A 122 -23.46 17.04 -29.56
CA GLY A 122 -23.10 16.82 -28.17
C GLY A 122 -21.61 17.14 -27.94
N ASN A 123 -21.38 18.40 -27.61
CA ASN A 123 -20.08 18.96 -27.23
C ASN A 123 -19.63 18.33 -25.93
N ASP A 124 -18.72 17.38 -25.96
CA ASP A 124 -17.99 16.92 -24.78
C ASP A 124 -16.49 17.05 -24.99
N LYS A 125 -16.03 18.22 -24.62
CA LYS A 125 -14.63 18.47 -24.31
C LYS A 125 -14.40 17.99 -22.87
N ASP A 126 -13.92 16.80 -22.66
CA ASP A 126 -13.23 16.44 -21.41
C ASP A 126 -12.28 15.23 -21.60
N GLU A 127 -11.26 15.41 -22.45
CA GLU A 127 -10.20 14.41 -22.65
C GLU A 127 -8.84 14.88 -22.05
N THR A 128 -8.82 15.55 -20.89
CA THR A 128 -7.56 15.92 -20.23
C THR A 128 -7.59 15.78 -18.71
N LYS A 129 -8.38 14.88 -18.15
CA LYS A 129 -8.43 14.61 -16.69
C LYS A 129 -8.01 13.18 -16.27
N GLY A 130 -7.29 12.44 -17.12
CA GLY A 130 -6.93 11.04 -16.86
C GLY A 130 -5.75 10.81 -15.93
N GLU A 131 -4.83 11.75 -15.74
CA GLU A 131 -3.58 11.52 -15.01
C GLU A 131 -3.60 11.92 -13.53
N ASP A 132 -4.49 12.80 -13.11
CA ASP A 132 -4.51 13.33 -11.73
C ASP A 132 -5.41 12.58 -10.73
N ASN A 133 -6.09 11.51 -11.12
CA ASN A 133 -7.06 10.82 -10.25
C ASN A 133 -6.64 9.41 -9.84
N HIS A 134 -5.38 9.22 -9.48
CA HIS A 134 -4.86 7.95 -8.97
C HIS A 134 -4.52 8.05 -7.47
N ALA A 135 -4.57 6.92 -6.78
CA ALA A 135 -4.24 6.85 -5.35
C ALA A 135 -2.75 7.12 -5.10
N VAL A 136 -2.45 7.85 -4.02
CA VAL A 136 -1.08 8.17 -3.57
C VAL A 136 -0.95 7.86 -2.08
N VAL A 137 0.07 7.08 -1.74
CA VAL A 137 0.45 6.76 -0.35
C VAL A 137 1.82 7.35 -0.06
N VAL A 138 1.93 8.09 1.03
CA VAL A 138 3.20 8.66 1.53
C VAL A 138 3.79 7.74 2.58
N VAL A 139 5.02 7.28 2.37
CA VAL A 139 5.76 6.43 3.31
C VAL A 139 6.10 7.23 4.57
N GLN A 140 5.69 6.72 5.74
CA GLN A 140 5.86 7.39 7.03
C GLN A 140 6.94 6.76 7.90
N GLY A 141 7.17 5.45 7.76
CA GLY A 141 8.17 4.75 8.56
C GLY A 141 8.06 3.24 8.51
N LEU A 142 8.92 2.58 9.27
CA LEU A 142 8.98 1.11 9.35
C LEU A 142 7.86 0.55 10.25
N ARG A 143 7.34 -0.60 9.86
CA ARG A 143 6.53 -1.42 10.76
C ARG A 143 7.41 -2.08 11.82
N ASN A 144 7.11 -1.83 13.10
CA ASN A 144 7.74 -2.58 14.20
C ASN A 144 7.07 -3.96 14.32
N PRO A 145 7.81 -5.08 14.17
CA PRO A 145 7.25 -6.41 14.37
C PRO A 145 6.68 -6.59 15.78
N CYS A 146 5.40 -6.94 15.88
CA CYS A 146 4.70 -7.08 17.14
C CYS A 146 4.67 -8.56 17.62
N PRO A 147 4.36 -8.82 18.91
CA PRO A 147 4.25 -10.19 19.42
C PRO A 147 3.17 -11.05 18.76
N GLN A 148 2.19 -10.45 18.06
CA GLN A 148 1.17 -11.19 17.33
C GLN A 148 1.75 -12.02 16.18
N ILE A 149 2.89 -11.60 15.60
CA ILE A 149 3.62 -12.35 14.59
C ILE A 149 4.05 -13.72 15.12
N ASP A 150 4.55 -13.79 16.38
CA ASP A 150 4.94 -15.05 17.01
C ASP A 150 3.74 -15.91 17.45
N ARG A 151 2.59 -15.28 17.73
CA ARG A 151 1.35 -16.04 17.98
C ARG A 151 0.83 -16.70 16.70
N PHE A 152 1.02 -16.06 15.56
CA PHE A 152 0.68 -16.61 14.24
C PHE A 152 1.61 -17.78 13.90
N ARG A 153 2.92 -17.60 14.06
CA ARG A 153 3.94 -18.65 13.86
C ARG A 153 5.14 -18.39 14.77
N ALA A 154 5.45 -19.35 15.65
CA ALA A 154 6.54 -19.24 16.62
C ALA A 154 7.89 -18.94 15.93
N GLY A 155 8.65 -17.97 16.45
CA GLY A 155 9.94 -17.54 15.93
C GLY A 155 9.88 -16.63 14.69
N LEU A 156 8.68 -16.43 14.10
CA LEU A 156 8.53 -15.63 12.90
C LEU A 156 8.89 -14.16 13.13
N LYS A 157 8.60 -13.61 14.30
CA LYS A 157 8.93 -12.21 14.62
C LYS A 157 10.44 -11.95 14.50
N ASP A 158 11.27 -12.85 14.98
CA ASP A 158 12.73 -12.68 14.94
C ASP A 158 13.27 -12.75 13.51
N SER A 159 12.62 -13.45 12.59
CA SER A 159 12.99 -13.44 11.17
C SER A 159 12.80 -12.06 10.48
N PHE A 160 11.99 -11.18 11.07
CA PHE A 160 11.81 -9.79 10.63
C PHE A 160 12.72 -8.79 11.36
N LEU A 161 13.67 -9.26 12.16
CA LEU A 161 14.60 -8.43 12.92
C LEU A 161 16.05 -8.82 12.62
N VAL A 162 16.85 -7.83 12.25
CA VAL A 162 18.30 -8.00 12.21
C VAL A 162 18.89 -7.41 13.49
N ARG A 163 19.76 -8.16 14.13
CA ARG A 163 20.44 -7.75 15.38
C ARG A 163 21.95 -7.71 15.16
N ASP A 164 22.61 -6.80 15.87
CA ASP A 164 24.07 -6.77 15.97
C ASP A 164 24.60 -7.79 17.01
N ASP A 165 25.91 -7.80 17.21
CA ASP A 165 26.60 -8.71 18.14
C ASP A 165 26.17 -8.48 19.61
N GLU A 166 25.74 -7.25 19.95
CA GLU A 166 25.17 -6.92 21.26
C GLU A 166 23.66 -7.18 21.36
N ARG A 167 23.09 -7.88 20.35
CA ARG A 167 21.64 -8.20 20.24
C ARG A 167 20.70 -6.99 20.12
N ARG A 168 21.20 -5.80 19.79
CA ARG A 168 20.38 -4.62 19.52
C ARG A 168 19.75 -4.76 18.13
N ILE A 169 18.52 -4.32 17.99
CA ILE A 169 17.81 -4.35 16.69
C ILE A 169 18.36 -3.23 15.81
N VAL A 170 19.05 -3.61 14.73
CA VAL A 170 19.65 -2.69 13.74
C VAL A 170 18.81 -2.54 12.47
N ARG A 171 17.94 -3.53 12.12
CA ARG A 171 17.02 -3.43 11.00
C ARG A 171 15.69 -4.12 11.31
N ARG A 172 14.62 -3.60 10.67
CA ARG A 172 13.27 -4.17 10.73
C ARG A 172 12.79 -4.41 9.32
N LEU A 173 12.32 -5.63 9.06
CA LEU A 173 12.05 -6.13 7.71
C LEU A 173 10.56 -6.39 7.46
N ALA A 174 9.67 -5.98 8.39
CA ALA A 174 8.22 -6.24 8.29
C ALA A 174 7.46 -5.23 7.40
N GLY A 175 8.18 -4.54 6.51
CA GLY A 175 7.60 -3.56 5.59
C GLY A 175 7.47 -2.15 6.19
N VAL A 176 6.71 -1.32 5.50
CA VAL A 176 6.54 0.10 5.80
C VAL A 176 5.09 0.46 6.07
N MET A 177 4.89 1.53 6.80
CA MET A 177 3.61 2.16 7.06
C MET A 177 3.50 3.46 6.29
N GLY A 178 2.31 3.75 5.78
CA GLY A 178 2.04 4.98 5.04
C GLY A 178 0.71 5.61 5.38
N THR A 179 0.58 6.87 4.96
CA THR A 179 -0.66 7.66 5.01
C THR A 179 -1.18 7.89 3.60
N VAL A 180 -2.48 8.00 3.44
CA VAL A 180 -3.10 8.27 2.13
C VAL A 180 -3.13 9.77 1.89
N GLU A 181 -2.31 10.26 0.98
CA GLU A 181 -2.31 11.66 0.53
C GLU A 181 -3.47 11.92 -0.44
N ARG A 182 -3.67 11.00 -1.38
CA ARG A 182 -4.77 11.06 -2.35
C ARG A 182 -5.48 9.71 -2.40
N GLY A 183 -6.79 9.76 -2.21
CA GLY A 183 -7.66 8.58 -2.30
C GLY A 183 -7.80 8.07 -3.73
N GLY A 184 -8.33 6.87 -3.85
CA GLY A 184 -8.58 6.22 -5.14
C GLY A 184 -8.70 4.71 -5.00
N VAL A 185 -9.07 4.05 -6.09
CA VAL A 185 -9.15 2.59 -6.13
C VAL A 185 -7.79 2.02 -6.53
N VAL A 186 -7.29 1.09 -5.74
CA VAL A 186 -6.07 0.32 -6.02
C VAL A 186 -6.46 -1.11 -6.34
N ARG A 187 -5.92 -1.66 -7.44
CA ARG A 187 -6.16 -3.04 -7.91
C ARG A 187 -4.89 -3.83 -8.02
N VAL A 188 -5.01 -5.14 -7.86
CA VAL A 188 -3.91 -6.07 -8.17
C VAL A 188 -3.46 -5.86 -9.61
N GLY A 189 -2.13 -5.86 -9.82
CA GLY A 189 -1.51 -5.62 -11.12
C GLY A 189 -1.25 -4.15 -11.46
N MET A 190 -1.78 -3.18 -10.69
CA MET A 190 -1.45 -1.77 -10.91
C MET A 190 0.05 -1.52 -10.78
N ARG A 191 0.57 -0.62 -11.63
CA ARG A 191 1.96 -0.17 -11.59
C ARG A 191 2.15 0.79 -10.42
N ILE A 192 3.30 0.67 -9.73
CA ILE A 192 3.72 1.61 -8.70
C ILE A 192 4.84 2.49 -9.28
N VAL A 193 4.66 3.80 -9.18
CA VAL A 193 5.69 4.80 -9.50
C VAL A 193 6.11 5.46 -8.21
N VAL A 194 7.42 5.59 -8.02
CA VAL A 194 8.03 6.20 -6.83
C VAL A 194 8.39 7.64 -7.13
N GLU A 195 7.97 8.55 -6.26
CA GLU A 195 8.36 9.95 -6.26
C GLU A 195 9.16 10.21 -4.98
N GLU A 196 10.40 10.64 -5.14
CA GLU A 196 11.30 10.98 -4.04
C GLU A 196 10.77 12.18 -3.24
N PRO A 197 11.03 12.26 -1.92
CA PRO A 197 10.60 13.39 -1.11
C PRO A 197 11.36 14.68 -1.48
N GLU A 198 10.65 15.80 -1.59
CA GLU A 198 11.23 17.11 -1.94
C GLU A 198 12.35 17.56 -0.98
N GLY A 199 12.28 17.16 0.29
CA GLY A 199 13.25 17.48 1.36
C GLY A 199 14.54 16.64 1.35
N GLY A 200 14.69 15.73 0.37
CA GLY A 200 15.79 14.76 0.34
C GLY A 200 15.54 13.53 1.18
N PHE A 201 16.51 12.63 1.24
CA PHE A 201 16.41 11.36 1.93
C PHE A 201 16.42 11.51 3.45
N GLU A 202 15.38 11.02 4.12
CA GLU A 202 15.31 10.83 5.58
C GLU A 202 15.11 9.32 5.86
N GLU A 203 15.98 8.74 6.69
CA GLU A 203 15.89 7.32 7.04
C GLU A 203 14.57 6.98 7.76
N LEU A 204 14.02 5.79 7.45
CA LEU A 204 12.78 5.33 8.05
C LEU A 204 12.96 4.92 9.51
N GLY A 205 12.41 5.70 10.43
CA GLY A 205 12.18 5.28 11.81
C GLY A 205 10.92 4.42 11.96
N CYS A 206 10.72 3.82 13.14
CA CYS A 206 9.47 3.11 13.45
C CYS A 206 8.33 4.06 13.78
N VAL A 207 7.12 3.79 13.26
CA VAL A 207 5.89 4.53 13.54
C VAL A 207 4.83 3.68 14.22
#